data_eee6ccf46b00fc0512c5d2ccb5536b4b
#
_entry.id   eee6ccf46b00fc0512c5d2ccb5536b4b
#
_cell.length_a   1.000
_cell.length_b   1.000
_cell.length_c   1.000
_cell.angle_alpha   90.00
_cell.angle_beta   90.00
_cell.angle_gamma   90.00
#
_symmetry.space_group_name_H-M   'P 1'
#
loop_
_entity.id
_entity.type
_entity.pdbx_description
1 polymer ?
#
loop_
_entity_poly.entity_id
_entity_poly.type
_entity_poly.pdbx_seq_one_letter_code
_entity_poly.pdbx_strand_id
1 'polypeptide(L)' 'MCIKEAVVKRFLQLCRERGIRPNQLATLSGVTPSTVYSMLDPSRRDVSVVTIKKLCDGLELPISEFFSGPIFDGLEQEIR' A
#
# COMPACT_ATOMS: atom_id res chain seq x y z
N MET A 1 7.34 12.22 -6.91
CA MET A 1 7.10 10.89 -6.30
C MET A 1 6.33 10.03 -7.27
N CYS A 2 6.75 8.80 -7.48
CA CYS A 2 6.01 7.86 -8.33
C CYS A 2 4.86 7.22 -7.56
N ILE A 3 3.89 6.62 -8.31
CA ILE A 3 2.70 6.06 -7.65
C ILE A 3 3.05 4.92 -6.69
N LYS A 4 4.06 4.11 -7.02
CA LYS A 4 4.47 3.00 -6.13
C LYS A 4 4.92 3.53 -4.77
N GLU A 5 5.71 4.60 -4.76
CA GLU A 5 6.13 5.24 -3.51
C GLU A 5 4.93 5.79 -2.72
N ALA A 6 3.97 6.38 -3.41
CA ALA A 6 2.77 6.89 -2.75
C ALA A 6 1.95 5.77 -2.12
N VAL A 7 1.82 4.63 -2.80
CA VAL A 7 1.13 3.46 -2.27
C VAL A 7 1.82 2.96 -1.00
N VAL A 8 3.14 2.85 -1.02
CA VAL A 8 3.92 2.40 0.15
C VAL A 8 3.71 3.36 1.32
N LYS A 9 3.84 4.65 1.07
CA LYS A 9 3.66 5.66 2.13
C LYS A 9 2.26 5.60 2.72
N ARG A 10 1.25 5.39 1.89
CA ARG A 10 -0.14 5.32 2.36
C ARG A 10 -0.33 4.11 3.28
N PHE A 11 0.19 2.94 2.90
CA PHE A 11 0.09 1.76 3.75
C PHE A 11 0.84 1.94 5.06
N LEU A 12 2.04 2.52 5.03
CA LEU A 12 2.80 2.78 6.25
C LEU A 12 2.07 3.77 7.16
N GLN A 13 1.45 4.78 6.59
CA GLN A 13 0.63 5.73 7.34
C GLN A 13 -0.54 5.03 8.03
N LEU A 14 -1.25 4.16 7.29
CA LEU A 14 -2.38 3.42 7.84
C LEU A 14 -1.95 2.47 8.95
N CYS A 15 -0.82 1.78 8.78
CA CYS A 15 -0.27 0.93 9.83
C CYS A 15 0.03 1.74 11.09
N ARG A 16 0.64 2.91 10.93
CA ARG A 16 0.98 3.78 12.05
C ARG A 16 -0.27 4.28 12.76
N GLU A 17 -1.28 4.70 12.00
CA GLU A 17 -2.54 5.18 12.57
C GLU A 17 -3.27 4.09 13.36
N ARG A 18 -3.13 2.84 12.93
CA ARG A 18 -3.80 1.71 13.58
C ARG A 18 -2.92 1.00 14.61
N GLY A 19 -1.69 1.44 14.78
CA GLY A 19 -0.77 0.86 15.74
C GLY A 19 -0.40 -0.57 15.41
N ILE A 20 -0.31 -0.92 14.13
CA ILE A 20 0.07 -2.27 13.68
C ILE A 20 1.36 -2.22 12.87
N ARG A 21 2.03 -3.36 12.80
CA ARG A 21 3.23 -3.53 11.99
C ARG A 21 2.89 -4.16 10.64
N PRO A 22 3.78 -4.04 9.64
CA PRO A 22 3.54 -4.68 8.34
C PRO A 22 3.26 -6.17 8.41
N ASN A 23 3.89 -6.92 9.34
CA ASN A 23 3.58 -8.34 9.54
C ASN A 23 2.12 -8.56 9.92
N GLN A 24 1.59 -7.70 10.79
CA GLN A 24 0.20 -7.78 11.21
C GLN A 24 -0.74 -7.45 10.06
N LEU A 25 -0.35 -6.47 9.22
CA LEU A 25 -1.12 -6.15 8.02
C LEU A 25 -1.20 -7.38 7.10
N ALA A 26 -0.09 -8.09 6.91
CA ALA A 26 -0.08 -9.30 6.10
C ALA A 26 -1.06 -10.34 6.65
N THR A 27 -1.01 -10.59 7.96
CA THR A 27 -1.89 -11.54 8.63
C THR A 27 -3.37 -11.17 8.45
N LEU A 28 -3.71 -9.91 8.67
CA LEU A 28 -5.08 -9.42 8.52
C LEU A 28 -5.58 -9.54 7.09
N SER A 29 -4.68 -9.49 6.14
CA SER A 29 -5.03 -9.45 4.71
C SER A 29 -4.95 -10.82 4.03
N GLY A 30 -4.54 -11.85 4.77
CA GLY A 30 -4.44 -13.19 4.23
C GLY A 30 -3.32 -13.35 3.21
N VAL A 31 -2.28 -12.52 3.30
CA VAL A 31 -1.08 -12.64 2.44
C VAL A 31 0.12 -12.98 3.31
N THR A 32 1.20 -13.45 2.67
CA THR A 32 2.42 -13.77 3.41
C THR A 32 3.16 -12.47 3.75
N PRO A 33 3.92 -12.46 4.86
CA PRO A 33 4.76 -11.29 5.17
C PRO A 33 5.73 -10.93 4.04
N SER A 34 6.26 -11.94 3.31
CA SER A 34 7.15 -11.66 2.19
C SER A 34 6.47 -10.86 1.10
N THR A 35 5.17 -11.05 0.89
CA THR A 35 4.41 -10.24 -0.07
C THR A 35 4.41 -8.77 0.34
N VAL A 36 4.18 -8.50 1.62
CA VAL A 36 4.18 -7.12 2.11
C VAL A 36 5.57 -6.51 2.03
N TYR A 37 6.61 -7.25 2.43
CA TYR A 37 7.98 -6.73 2.37
C TYR A 37 8.45 -6.51 0.93
N SER A 38 8.02 -7.36 -0.01
CA SER A 38 8.29 -7.13 -1.44
C SER A 38 7.64 -5.85 -1.92
N MET A 39 6.41 -5.59 -1.47
CA MET A 39 5.72 -4.34 -1.81
C MET A 39 6.48 -3.14 -1.26
N LEU A 40 7.02 -3.25 -0.05
CA LEU A 40 7.74 -2.15 0.59
C LEU A 40 9.14 -1.91 0.01
N ASP A 41 9.67 -2.86 -0.75
CA ASP A 41 11.02 -2.78 -1.31
C ASP A 41 11.12 -1.65 -2.34
N PRO A 42 11.96 -0.63 -2.11
CA PRO A 42 12.04 0.52 -3.02
C PRO A 42 12.63 0.18 -4.37
N SER A 43 13.34 -0.96 -4.51
CA SER A 43 13.88 -1.38 -5.80
C SER A 43 12.80 -1.94 -6.73
N ARG A 44 11.64 -2.32 -6.19
CA ARG A 44 10.52 -2.83 -6.97
C ARG A 44 9.59 -1.68 -7.34
N ARG A 45 9.29 -1.57 -8.63
CA ARG A 45 8.48 -0.45 -9.15
C ARG A 45 7.00 -0.80 -9.28
N ASP A 46 6.67 -2.07 -9.18
CA ASP A 46 5.31 -2.54 -9.38
C ASP A 46 4.71 -3.08 -8.11
N VAL A 47 3.40 -2.93 -7.99
CA VAL A 47 2.60 -3.64 -7.01
C VAL A 47 1.28 -4.00 -7.67
N SER A 48 0.83 -5.24 -7.43
CA SER A 48 -0.41 -5.73 -8.01
C SER A 48 -1.62 -5.00 -7.42
N VAL A 49 -2.57 -4.64 -8.27
CA VAL A 49 -3.82 -4.05 -7.80
C VAL A 49 -4.59 -5.03 -6.91
N VAL A 50 -4.44 -6.33 -7.17
CA VAL A 50 -5.06 -7.36 -6.33
C VAL A 50 -4.44 -7.35 -4.93
N THR A 51 -3.12 -7.20 -4.83
CA THR A 51 -2.44 -7.09 -3.55
C THR A 51 -2.94 -5.86 -2.79
N ILE A 52 -3.05 -4.72 -3.46
CA ILE A 52 -3.58 -3.50 -2.85
C ILE A 52 -4.98 -3.76 -2.30
N LYS A 53 -5.84 -4.41 -3.08
CA LYS A 53 -7.21 -4.70 -2.66
C LYS A 53 -7.24 -5.60 -1.42
N LYS A 54 -6.39 -6.65 -1.40
CA LYS A 54 -6.32 -7.55 -0.24
C LYS A 54 -5.90 -6.81 1.02
N LEU A 55 -4.91 -5.92 0.92
CA LEU A 55 -4.44 -5.14 2.06
C LEU A 55 -5.50 -4.15 2.53
N CYS A 56 -6.23 -3.53 1.60
CA CYS A 56 -7.35 -2.66 1.95
C CYS A 56 -8.45 -3.45 2.66
N ASP A 57 -8.76 -4.65 2.18
CA ASP A 57 -9.74 -5.52 2.82
C ASP A 57 -9.32 -5.88 4.25
N GLY A 58 -8.04 -6.19 4.44
CA GLY A 58 -7.51 -6.47 5.78
C GLY A 58 -7.63 -5.29 6.73
N LEU A 59 -7.59 -4.09 6.22
CA LEU A 59 -7.76 -2.86 7.00
C LEU A 59 -9.23 -2.41 7.06
N GLU A 60 -10.12 -3.15 6.43
CA GLU A 60 -11.54 -2.79 6.32
C GLU A 60 -11.73 -1.38 5.75
N LEU A 61 -10.93 -1.07 4.72
CA LEU A 61 -10.89 0.23 4.09
C LEU A 61 -11.32 0.11 2.62
N PRO A 62 -12.32 0.87 2.17
CA PRO A 62 -12.65 0.87 0.74
C PRO A 62 -11.46 1.34 -0.08
N ILE A 63 -11.24 0.72 -1.26
CA ILE A 63 -10.11 1.07 -2.08
C ILE A 63 -10.17 2.53 -2.55
N SER A 64 -11.37 3.06 -2.71
CA SER A 64 -11.54 4.48 -3.06
C SER A 64 -11.03 5.40 -1.95
N GLU A 65 -11.24 5.03 -0.69
CA GLU A 65 -10.69 5.80 0.43
C GLU A 65 -9.18 5.67 0.52
N PHE A 66 -8.64 4.49 0.19
CA PHE A 66 -7.20 4.31 0.18
C PHE A 66 -6.54 5.32 -0.75
N PHE A 67 -7.09 5.49 -1.95
CA PHE A 67 -6.51 6.37 -2.97
C PHE A 67 -6.98 7.83 -2.87
N SER A 68 -7.86 8.16 -1.93
CA SER A 68 -8.24 9.54 -1.70
C SER A 68 -7.18 10.23 -0.86
N GLY A 69 -6.95 11.51 -1.15
CA GLY A 69 -6.03 12.31 -0.37
C GLY A 69 -4.91 12.90 -1.19
N PRO A 70 -4.23 13.91 -0.65
CA PRO A 70 -3.26 14.69 -1.41
C PRO A 70 -2.00 13.92 -1.81
N ILE A 71 -1.69 12.81 -1.13
CA ILE A 71 -0.49 12.05 -1.46
C ILE A 71 -0.53 11.49 -2.88
N PHE A 72 -1.75 11.25 -3.41
CA PHE A 72 -1.93 10.74 -4.77
C PHE A 72 -2.12 11.82 -5.82
N ASP A 73 -2.16 13.08 -5.41
CA ASP A 73 -2.23 14.22 -6.32
C ASP A 73 -0.80 14.64 -6.66
N GLY A 74 -0.59 15.12 -7.88
CA GLY A 74 0.71 15.64 -8.27
C GLY A 74 1.80 14.59 -8.43
N LEU A 75 1.42 13.34 -8.67
CA LEU A 75 2.38 12.27 -8.92
C LEU A 75 3.03 12.44 -10.29
N GLU A 76 4.25 11.90 -10.42
CA GLU A 76 4.94 11.84 -11.70
C GLU A 76 4.15 10.98 -12.70
N GLN A 77 4.24 11.33 -13.98
CA GLN A 77 3.68 10.47 -15.01
C GLN A 77 4.51 9.19 -15.11
N GLU A 78 3.81 8.07 -15.31
CA GLU A 78 4.46 6.78 -15.53
C GLU A 78 4.71 6.52 -17.02
N ILE A 79 4.06 7.28 -17.87
CA ILE A 79 4.24 7.18 -19.32
C ILE A 79 5.60 7.77 -19.70
N ARG A 80 6.33 7.04 -20.52
CA ARG A 80 7.64 7.47 -20.97
C ARG A 80 7.76 7.40 -22.48
#